data_3e597db02289b975265eeb0b0d607fea
#
_entry.id   3e597db02289b975265eeb0b0d607fea
#
_cell.length_a   1.000
_cell.length_b   1.000
_cell.length_c   1.000
_cell.angle_alpha   90.00
_cell.angle_beta   90.00
_cell.angle_gamma   90.00
#
_symmetry.space_group_name_H-M   'P 1'
#
loop_
_entity.id
_entity.type
_entity.pdbx_description
1 polymer ?
#
loop_
_entity_poly.entity_id
_entity_poly.type
_entity_poly.pdbx_seq_one_letter_code
_entity_poly.pdbx_strand_id
1 'polypeptide(L)'
;MKLFYFFATFLLPPTFGQQQLQFMQNCDEAPTEEARRACIMGSIGPQNQCILRNGQLLTMAYRKEYRMLTEEERLRFLNAITMLKRSGEYDRMSIEHQEVGQGSGAHSGPGFLPWHREFLKRFEIALRLIDPEVTLPYWDCVMDNYLPDPRDSIFFSTIFMGETDFFGNVITGPFAYWSTIDGRNAILRALGEKGKLFTEFDLADILSQTSIEQIMAYTAPLDGMPIGCPFPPAFTALEYTHSFVHLWIGGHMEPPEQSSNDPIFYGLHAFVDLIWEIYSQDIEQCADPQHFSYATMRPFNLINRDGLSNLYTDQMYRYAPRPGCSTEIPTCGSPYLFCDLRGAPHCVSKIKLGGVCMGFEGLDACFNGICVAGRCIPGATPAPFEPETRLPGRIRGEIFRLHAARQFNDCFNKIPCCEQWAKEGDCQTDKLHMAKFCAAACGNCRPSYNASNECSDRHVSCKQWEKEEQCFGNSSDFMAENCRTSCQLCGKPKNMICEKRKKVSF
;
A
#
# COMPACT_ATOMS: atom_id res chain seq x y z
N MET A 1 25.27 71.03 -6.18
CA MET A 1 25.83 69.86 -5.50
C MET A 1 24.63 68.93 -5.26
N LYS A 2 24.37 67.97 -6.15
CA LYS A 2 23.28 66.96 -6.03
C LYS A 2 23.94 65.63 -5.63
N LEU A 3 23.65 65.15 -4.42
CA LEU A 3 24.04 63.84 -3.94
C LEU A 3 23.13 62.80 -4.59
N PHE A 4 23.69 61.89 -5.38
CA PHE A 4 23.04 60.68 -5.85
C PHE A 4 23.25 59.57 -4.79
N TYR A 5 22.18 59.17 -4.14
CA TYR A 5 22.17 57.93 -3.38
C TYR A 5 21.96 56.73 -4.32
N PHE A 6 23.00 55.92 -4.50
CA PHE A 6 22.89 54.58 -5.08
C PHE A 6 22.31 53.64 -4.04
N PHE A 7 21.06 53.24 -4.19
CA PHE A 7 20.52 52.05 -3.52
C PHE A 7 21.05 50.83 -4.26
N ALA A 8 22.06 50.17 -3.70
CA ALA A 8 22.43 48.82 -4.11
C ALA A 8 21.40 47.85 -3.48
N THR A 9 20.44 47.43 -4.28
CA THR A 9 19.58 46.30 -3.96
C THR A 9 20.44 45.03 -4.00
N PHE A 10 20.87 44.56 -2.84
CA PHE A 10 21.38 43.21 -2.69
C PHE A 10 20.22 42.23 -2.98
N LEU A 11 20.16 41.73 -4.21
CA LEU A 11 19.38 40.55 -4.54
C LEU A 11 20.07 39.37 -3.79
N LEU A 12 19.48 38.94 -2.69
CA LEU A 12 19.83 37.67 -2.07
C LEU A 12 19.66 36.59 -3.14
N PRO A 13 20.63 35.69 -3.32
CA PRO A 13 20.43 34.56 -4.22
C PRO A 13 19.19 33.76 -3.76
N PRO A 14 18.37 33.23 -4.70
CA PRO A 14 17.22 32.42 -4.34
C PRO A 14 17.66 31.29 -3.42
N THR A 15 16.88 31.03 -2.38
CA THR A 15 17.17 29.97 -1.44
C THR A 15 17.34 28.65 -2.19
N PHE A 16 18.27 27.82 -1.74
CA PHE A 16 18.67 26.56 -2.38
C PHE A 16 17.45 25.68 -2.80
N GLY A 17 16.36 25.67 -2.02
CA GLY A 17 15.11 24.98 -2.34
C GLY A 17 14.34 25.54 -3.52
N GLN A 18 14.31 26.88 -3.71
CA GLN A 18 13.60 27.49 -4.86
C GLN A 18 14.31 27.23 -6.21
N GLN A 19 15.64 27.16 -6.22
CA GLN A 19 16.37 26.80 -7.43
C GLN A 19 16.15 25.33 -7.83
N GLN A 20 16.05 24.42 -6.86
CA GLN A 20 15.80 23.00 -7.14
C GLN A 20 14.38 22.75 -7.71
N LEU A 21 13.36 23.41 -7.16
CA LEU A 21 11.97 23.26 -7.63
C LEU A 21 11.77 23.84 -9.04
N GLN A 22 12.40 24.96 -9.35
CA GLN A 22 12.35 25.57 -10.68
C GLN A 22 12.97 24.67 -11.77
N PHE A 23 13.92 23.82 -11.39
CA PHE A 23 14.51 22.82 -12.29
C PHE A 23 13.60 21.61 -12.56
N MET A 24 12.73 21.21 -11.64
CA MET A 24 11.79 20.12 -11.89
C MET A 24 10.72 20.47 -12.93
N GLN A 25 10.26 21.71 -12.95
CA GLN A 25 9.28 22.18 -13.96
C GLN A 25 9.81 22.07 -15.39
N ASN A 26 11.12 22.22 -15.59
CA ASN A 26 11.74 22.17 -16.92
C ASN A 26 12.12 20.76 -17.36
N CYS A 27 12.10 19.78 -16.47
CA CYS A 27 12.50 18.41 -16.83
C CYS A 27 11.48 17.70 -17.72
N ASP A 28 10.21 18.03 -17.58
CA ASP A 28 9.13 17.46 -18.40
C ASP A 28 9.15 18.01 -19.84
N GLU A 29 9.79 19.17 -20.06
CA GLU A 29 10.03 19.78 -21.37
C GLU A 29 11.30 19.26 -22.05
N ALA A 30 12.04 18.36 -21.44
CA ALA A 30 13.28 17.83 -22.01
C ALA A 30 13.02 17.09 -23.33
N PRO A 31 13.84 17.36 -24.38
CA PRO A 31 13.56 16.90 -25.75
C PRO A 31 13.70 15.39 -25.96
N THR A 32 14.32 14.66 -25.03
CA THR A 32 14.49 13.20 -25.11
C THR A 32 14.24 12.57 -23.74
N GLU A 33 13.86 11.27 -23.74
CA GLU A 33 13.68 10.50 -22.53
C GLU A 33 14.95 10.42 -21.68
N GLU A 34 16.12 10.26 -22.32
CA GLU A 34 17.42 10.27 -21.64
C GLU A 34 17.72 11.63 -21.00
N ALA A 35 17.43 12.73 -21.69
CA ALA A 35 17.59 14.07 -21.15
C ALA A 35 16.63 14.32 -19.98
N ARG A 36 15.42 13.78 -20.05
CA ARG A 36 14.45 13.87 -18.97
C ARG A 36 14.84 13.05 -17.76
N ARG A 37 15.28 11.79 -17.94
CA ARG A 37 15.82 10.97 -16.85
C ARG A 37 17.04 11.65 -16.22
N ALA A 38 17.98 12.14 -17.00
CA ALA A 38 19.11 12.90 -16.50
C ALA A 38 18.69 14.19 -15.77
N CYS A 39 17.58 14.83 -16.22
CA CYS A 39 17.03 16.02 -15.60
C CYS A 39 16.41 15.70 -14.22
N ILE A 40 15.60 14.68 -14.11
CA ILE A 40 14.92 14.30 -12.86
C ILE A 40 15.93 13.67 -11.88
N MET A 41 16.78 12.76 -12.37
CA MET A 41 17.72 11.98 -11.55
C MET A 41 19.06 12.69 -11.33
N GLY A 42 19.35 13.78 -12.05
CA GLY A 42 20.65 14.45 -12.02
C GLY A 42 21.61 13.81 -13.03
N SER A 43 22.55 13.01 -12.59
CA SER A 43 23.53 12.33 -13.46
C SER A 43 23.80 10.90 -12.99
N ILE A 44 24.27 10.08 -13.91
CA ILE A 44 24.79 8.74 -13.57
C ILE A 44 26.26 8.88 -13.22
N GLY A 45 26.63 8.54 -11.98
CA GLY A 45 28.02 8.54 -11.51
C GLY A 45 28.82 7.36 -12.01
N PRO A 46 30.14 7.32 -11.71
CA PRO A 46 31.09 6.35 -12.25
C PRO A 46 30.77 4.87 -11.95
N GLN A 47 29.96 4.61 -10.93
CA GLN A 47 29.55 3.27 -10.50
C GLN A 47 28.09 2.95 -10.88
N ASN A 48 27.56 3.60 -11.92
CA ASN A 48 26.16 3.49 -12.34
C ASN A 48 25.15 3.93 -11.26
N GLN A 49 25.54 4.84 -10.39
CA GLN A 49 24.73 5.40 -9.32
C GLN A 49 23.96 6.63 -9.82
N CYS A 50 22.71 6.76 -9.41
CA CYS A 50 21.94 7.98 -9.68
C CYS A 50 22.36 9.08 -8.71
N ILE A 51 22.80 10.22 -9.23
CA ILE A 51 23.16 11.40 -8.45
C ILE A 51 22.07 12.45 -8.67
N LEU A 52 21.45 12.89 -7.59
CA LEU A 52 20.48 13.98 -7.63
C LEU A 52 21.16 15.29 -8.06
N ARG A 53 20.39 16.26 -8.55
CA ARG A 53 20.92 17.54 -9.00
C ARG A 53 21.63 18.36 -7.92
N ASN A 54 21.28 18.12 -6.66
CA ASN A 54 22.00 18.71 -5.52
C ASN A 54 23.35 18.05 -5.24
N GLY A 55 23.79 17.09 -6.08
CA GLY A 55 25.03 16.34 -5.93
C GLY A 55 24.97 15.17 -4.95
N GLN A 56 23.81 14.93 -4.34
CA GLN A 56 23.64 13.82 -3.41
C GLN A 56 23.30 12.52 -4.14
N LEU A 57 23.75 11.40 -3.59
CA LEU A 57 23.45 10.07 -4.11
C LEU A 57 21.98 9.73 -3.85
N LEU A 58 21.28 9.31 -4.90
CA LEU A 58 19.95 8.72 -4.74
C LEU A 58 20.11 7.27 -4.28
N THR A 59 19.95 7.05 -2.98
CA THR A 59 19.96 5.70 -2.39
C THR A 59 18.61 5.03 -2.57
N MET A 60 18.57 3.68 -2.48
CA MET A 60 17.32 2.93 -2.45
C MET A 60 16.43 3.41 -1.30
N ALA A 61 15.21 3.83 -1.59
CA ALA A 61 14.22 4.17 -0.57
C ALA A 61 13.66 2.88 0.05
N TYR A 62 13.40 2.89 1.36
CA TYR A 62 12.77 1.77 2.07
C TYR A 62 11.46 2.24 2.69
N ARG A 63 10.37 2.09 1.93
CA ARG A 63 9.03 2.56 2.29
C ARG A 63 8.45 1.71 3.41
N LYS A 64 8.25 2.31 4.58
CA LYS A 64 7.70 1.67 5.78
C LYS A 64 6.22 1.98 5.93
N GLU A 65 5.51 1.15 6.71
CA GLU A 65 4.19 1.52 7.20
C GLU A 65 4.30 2.76 8.10
N TYR A 66 3.33 3.67 7.99
CA TYR A 66 3.41 5.01 8.58
C TYR A 66 3.65 4.98 10.10
N ARG A 67 3.02 4.03 10.83
CA ARG A 67 3.18 3.83 12.28
C ARG A 67 4.48 3.12 12.65
N MET A 68 5.22 2.58 11.66
CA MET A 68 6.54 1.96 11.85
C MET A 68 7.70 2.94 11.65
N LEU A 69 7.42 4.17 11.23
CA LEU A 69 8.44 5.21 11.19
C LEU A 69 8.92 5.52 12.60
N THR A 70 10.23 5.67 12.77
CA THR A 70 10.78 6.28 13.98
C THR A 70 10.27 7.72 14.10
N GLU A 71 10.36 8.29 15.30
CA GLU A 71 10.01 9.71 15.52
C GLU A 71 10.79 10.62 14.57
N GLU A 72 12.09 10.36 14.40
CA GLU A 72 12.96 11.13 13.51
C GLU A 72 12.52 11.01 12.05
N GLU A 73 12.30 9.79 11.54
CA GLU A 73 11.82 9.56 10.17
C GLU A 73 10.48 10.26 9.91
N ARG A 74 9.55 10.16 10.87
CA ARG A 74 8.25 10.83 10.78
C ARG A 74 8.39 12.34 10.73
N LEU A 75 9.18 12.94 11.62
CA LEU A 75 9.40 14.39 11.64
C LEU A 75 10.10 14.88 10.37
N ARG A 76 11.06 14.14 9.83
CA ARG A 76 11.71 14.46 8.55
C ARG A 76 10.71 14.43 7.41
N PHE A 77 9.86 13.38 7.33
CA PHE A 77 8.80 13.29 6.33
C PHE A 77 7.81 14.46 6.45
N LEU A 78 7.32 14.76 7.65
CA LEU A 78 6.38 15.86 7.89
C LEU A 78 7.00 17.23 7.56
N ASN A 79 8.27 17.42 7.84
CA ASN A 79 8.99 18.63 7.46
C ASN A 79 9.12 18.77 5.94
N ALA A 80 9.53 17.70 5.26
CA ALA A 80 9.70 17.69 3.81
C ALA A 80 8.36 17.97 3.07
N ILE A 81 7.28 17.30 3.45
CA ILE A 81 5.95 17.52 2.82
C ILE A 81 5.43 18.94 3.11
N THR A 82 5.69 19.48 4.31
CA THR A 82 5.35 20.86 4.64
C THR A 82 6.14 21.86 3.78
N MET A 83 7.41 21.59 3.52
CA MET A 83 8.21 22.41 2.62
C MET A 83 7.73 22.33 1.18
N LEU A 84 7.33 21.15 0.67
CA LEU A 84 6.69 21.01 -0.63
C LEU A 84 5.41 21.86 -0.71
N LYS A 85 4.59 21.83 0.34
CA LYS A 85 3.37 22.66 0.40
C LYS A 85 3.68 24.14 0.33
N ARG A 86 4.62 24.62 1.14
CA ARG A 86 5.02 26.01 1.20
C ARG A 86 5.64 26.52 -0.10
N SER A 87 6.30 25.66 -0.86
CA SER A 87 6.88 26.01 -2.16
C SER A 87 5.85 26.04 -3.28
N GLY A 88 4.64 25.53 -3.06
CA GLY A 88 3.59 25.34 -4.08
C GLY A 88 3.75 24.06 -4.89
N GLU A 89 4.83 23.30 -4.70
CA GLU A 89 5.07 22.07 -5.48
C GLU A 89 4.06 20.97 -5.14
N TYR A 90 3.64 20.87 -3.87
CA TYR A 90 2.54 19.97 -3.48
C TYR A 90 1.25 20.30 -4.26
N ASP A 91 0.90 21.58 -4.34
CA ASP A 91 -0.32 22.02 -5.02
C ASP A 91 -0.23 21.81 -6.55
N ARG A 92 0.96 22.02 -7.12
CA ARG A 92 1.23 21.71 -8.52
C ARG A 92 0.98 20.24 -8.84
N MET A 93 1.47 19.34 -8.00
CA MET A 93 1.23 17.90 -8.15
C MET A 93 -0.25 17.56 -7.94
N SER A 94 -0.94 18.21 -7.01
CA SER A 94 -2.38 18.03 -6.83
C SER A 94 -3.18 18.49 -8.07
N ILE A 95 -2.76 19.56 -8.75
CA ILE A 95 -3.34 20.01 -10.02
C ILE A 95 -3.08 18.98 -11.13
N GLU A 96 -1.87 18.41 -11.22
CA GLU A 96 -1.58 17.33 -12.19
C GLU A 96 -2.52 16.12 -12.00
N HIS A 97 -2.77 15.73 -10.77
CA HIS A 97 -3.72 14.65 -10.47
C HIS A 97 -5.18 15.08 -10.80
N GLN A 98 -5.55 16.33 -10.51
CA GLN A 98 -6.86 16.89 -10.85
C GLN A 98 -7.14 16.83 -12.36
N GLU A 99 -6.16 17.18 -13.18
CA GLU A 99 -6.29 17.18 -14.65
C GLU A 99 -6.57 15.79 -15.24
N VAL A 100 -6.12 14.73 -14.54
CA VAL A 100 -6.31 13.33 -14.96
C VAL A 100 -7.41 12.60 -14.17
N GLY A 101 -8.00 13.27 -13.19
CA GLY A 101 -9.04 12.69 -12.33
C GLY A 101 -10.30 12.28 -13.08
N GLN A 102 -10.58 12.91 -14.22
CA GLN A 102 -11.71 12.56 -15.07
C GLN A 102 -11.24 12.21 -16.49
N GLY A 103 -11.42 10.95 -16.89
CA GLY A 103 -11.34 10.54 -18.29
C GLY A 103 -9.95 10.42 -18.90
N SER A 104 -8.93 10.20 -18.09
CA SER A 104 -7.58 9.83 -18.56
C SER A 104 -7.26 8.38 -18.23
N GLY A 105 -6.16 7.83 -18.79
CA GLY A 105 -5.67 6.50 -18.46
C GLY A 105 -5.23 6.30 -17.01
N ALA A 106 -5.37 7.31 -16.14
CA ALA A 106 -4.98 7.23 -14.73
C ALA A 106 -6.01 6.54 -13.83
N HIS A 107 -7.28 6.48 -14.24
CA HIS A 107 -8.36 5.90 -13.45
C HIS A 107 -9.22 4.99 -14.31
N SER A 108 -9.87 4.03 -13.66
CA SER A 108 -10.89 3.22 -14.29
C SER A 108 -10.34 2.23 -15.32
N GLY A 109 -9.23 1.57 -15.01
CA GLY A 109 -8.68 0.53 -15.89
C GLY A 109 -7.17 0.29 -15.75
N PRO A 110 -6.56 -0.46 -16.68
CA PRO A 110 -5.18 -0.94 -16.59
C PRO A 110 -4.10 0.13 -16.41
N GLY A 111 -4.35 1.36 -16.85
CA GLY A 111 -3.43 2.48 -16.63
C GLY A 111 -3.37 2.99 -15.19
N PHE A 112 -4.32 2.62 -14.33
CA PHE A 112 -4.40 3.07 -12.96
C PHE A 112 -3.11 2.80 -12.16
N LEU A 113 -2.68 1.56 -12.08
CA LEU A 113 -1.50 1.18 -11.29
C LEU A 113 -0.20 1.80 -11.82
N PRO A 114 0.15 1.68 -13.13
CA PRO A 114 1.39 2.25 -13.65
C PRO A 114 1.42 3.78 -13.55
N TRP A 115 0.28 4.46 -13.72
CA TRP A 115 0.21 5.91 -13.59
C TRP A 115 0.47 6.36 -12.15
N HIS A 116 -0.21 5.75 -11.18
CA HIS A 116 -0.04 6.10 -9.77
C HIS A 116 1.36 5.73 -9.26
N ARG A 117 1.97 4.64 -9.72
CA ARG A 117 3.37 4.30 -9.43
C ARG A 117 4.33 5.41 -9.87
N GLU A 118 4.16 5.92 -11.09
CA GLU A 118 4.97 7.03 -11.61
C GLU A 118 4.73 8.32 -10.81
N PHE A 119 3.48 8.60 -10.47
CA PHE A 119 3.11 9.78 -9.67
C PHE A 119 3.73 9.73 -8.26
N LEU A 120 3.63 8.59 -7.58
CA LEU A 120 4.24 8.37 -6.27
C LEU A 120 5.77 8.50 -6.33
N LYS A 121 6.41 7.96 -7.37
CA LYS A 121 7.86 8.11 -7.57
C LYS A 121 8.25 9.58 -7.68
N ARG A 122 7.53 10.36 -8.47
CA ARG A 122 7.79 11.81 -8.63
C ARG A 122 7.62 12.55 -7.31
N PHE A 123 6.57 12.24 -6.58
CA PHE A 123 6.33 12.81 -5.26
C PHE A 123 7.47 12.46 -4.27
N GLU A 124 7.91 11.21 -4.23
CA GLU A 124 9.03 10.79 -3.37
C GLU A 124 10.34 11.47 -3.76
N ILE A 125 10.63 11.63 -5.06
CA ILE A 125 11.79 12.39 -5.52
C ILE A 125 11.70 13.85 -5.06
N ALA A 126 10.54 14.48 -5.16
CA ALA A 126 10.34 15.84 -4.70
C ALA A 126 10.60 15.99 -3.19
N LEU A 127 10.15 15.04 -2.37
CA LEU A 127 10.48 14.97 -0.94
C LEU A 127 12.00 14.83 -0.73
N ARG A 128 12.66 13.95 -1.48
CA ARG A 128 14.08 13.63 -1.33
C ARG A 128 15.01 14.72 -1.88
N LEU A 129 14.53 15.59 -2.72
CA LEU A 129 15.24 16.82 -3.10
C LEU A 129 15.30 17.82 -1.93
N ILE A 130 14.37 17.76 -0.99
CA ILE A 130 14.37 18.54 0.24
C ILE A 130 15.22 17.85 1.30
N ASP A 131 14.98 16.56 1.53
CA ASP A 131 15.71 15.72 2.48
C ASP A 131 15.92 14.31 1.91
N PRO A 132 17.15 13.95 1.50
CA PRO A 132 17.45 12.71 0.77
C PRO A 132 17.21 11.43 1.58
N GLU A 133 17.10 11.53 2.89
CA GLU A 133 16.82 10.40 3.79
C GLU A 133 15.31 10.12 3.94
N VAL A 134 14.45 11.02 3.42
CA VAL A 134 13.01 10.84 3.50
C VAL A 134 12.57 9.75 2.52
N THR A 135 11.65 8.91 2.96
CA THR A 135 10.96 7.93 2.14
C THR A 135 9.46 8.13 2.23
N LEU A 136 8.73 7.74 1.19
CA LEU A 136 7.28 7.79 1.19
C LEU A 136 6.72 6.63 2.04
N PRO A 137 6.01 6.89 3.15
CA PRO A 137 5.41 5.82 3.93
C PRO A 137 4.12 5.30 3.27
N TYR A 138 3.79 4.03 3.50
CA TYR A 138 2.47 3.50 3.15
C TYR A 138 1.55 3.42 4.36
N TRP A 139 0.25 3.47 4.12
CA TRP A 139 -0.79 3.32 5.14
C TRP A 139 -1.55 2.02 4.95
N ASP A 140 -1.29 1.06 5.82
CA ASP A 140 -2.02 -0.20 5.89
C ASP A 140 -3.32 0.00 6.69
N CYS A 141 -4.37 0.38 6.00
CA CYS A 141 -5.66 0.66 6.62
C CYS A 141 -6.40 -0.59 7.13
N VAL A 142 -5.92 -1.79 6.82
CA VAL A 142 -6.46 -3.03 7.40
C VAL A 142 -6.27 -3.05 8.92
N MET A 143 -5.14 -2.51 9.41
CA MET A 143 -4.89 -2.44 10.85
C MET A 143 -5.86 -1.51 11.59
N ASP A 144 -6.44 -0.54 10.89
CA ASP A 144 -7.47 0.34 11.43
C ASP A 144 -8.84 -0.32 11.37
N ASN A 145 -9.09 -1.13 10.33
CA ASN A 145 -10.37 -1.81 10.14
C ASN A 145 -10.70 -2.85 11.22
N TYR A 146 -9.69 -3.33 11.94
CA TYR A 146 -9.91 -4.22 13.08
C TYR A 146 -10.51 -3.53 14.32
N LEU A 147 -10.47 -2.20 14.37
CA LEU A 147 -10.98 -1.45 15.52
C LEU A 147 -12.51 -1.47 15.58
N PRO A 148 -13.09 -1.39 16.78
CA PRO A 148 -14.55 -1.26 16.95
C PRO A 148 -15.12 -0.04 16.22
N ASP A 149 -14.34 1.03 16.19
CA ASP A 149 -14.58 2.21 15.35
C ASP A 149 -13.24 2.66 14.74
N PRO A 150 -13.01 2.41 13.45
CA PRO A 150 -11.78 2.80 12.77
C PRO A 150 -11.46 4.30 12.80
N ARG A 151 -12.48 5.16 13.00
CA ARG A 151 -12.32 6.62 13.15
C ARG A 151 -11.55 6.99 14.43
N ASP A 152 -11.56 6.10 15.41
CA ASP A 152 -10.86 6.27 16.69
C ASP A 152 -9.40 5.79 16.65
N SER A 153 -8.92 5.34 15.49
CA SER A 153 -7.52 4.99 15.29
C SER A 153 -6.58 6.15 15.64
N ILE A 154 -5.44 5.80 16.24
CA ILE A 154 -4.34 6.76 16.48
C ILE A 154 -3.88 7.42 15.17
N PHE A 155 -4.09 6.79 14.02
CA PHE A 155 -3.76 7.34 12.73
C PHE A 155 -4.49 8.66 12.43
N PHE A 156 -5.73 8.83 12.93
CA PHE A 156 -6.51 10.05 12.83
C PHE A 156 -6.39 10.92 14.10
N SER A 157 -5.17 11.04 14.62
CA SER A 157 -4.86 11.86 15.80
C SER A 157 -3.90 13.00 15.45
N THR A 158 -3.64 13.84 16.44
CA THR A 158 -2.67 14.96 16.34
C THR A 158 -1.24 14.51 15.99
N ILE A 159 -0.91 13.24 16.18
CA ILE A 159 0.42 12.68 15.90
C ILE A 159 0.60 12.38 14.40
N PHE A 160 -0.49 12.02 13.70
CA PHE A 160 -0.45 11.55 12.32
C PHE A 160 -1.30 12.43 11.39
N MET A 161 -2.49 12.01 11.01
CA MET A 161 -3.28 12.70 9.99
C MET A 161 -4.14 13.85 10.51
N GLY A 162 -4.20 14.04 11.83
CA GLY A 162 -5.00 15.07 12.47
C GLY A 162 -6.45 14.66 12.69
N GLU A 163 -7.11 15.41 13.55
CA GLU A 163 -8.54 15.24 13.89
C GLU A 163 -9.37 16.30 13.16
N THR A 164 -10.63 15.98 12.93
CA THR A 164 -11.59 16.88 12.28
C THR A 164 -12.46 17.58 13.30
N ASP A 165 -12.95 18.76 12.95
CA ASP A 165 -14.08 19.39 13.63
C ASP A 165 -15.42 18.72 13.25
N PHE A 166 -16.51 19.25 13.79
CA PHE A 166 -17.86 18.75 13.49
C PHE A 166 -18.23 18.85 12.00
N PHE A 167 -17.63 19.77 11.27
CA PHE A 167 -17.86 19.97 9.84
C PHE A 167 -16.90 19.17 8.95
N GLY A 168 -16.03 18.35 9.53
CA GLY A 168 -15.06 17.52 8.83
C GLY A 168 -13.77 18.24 8.46
N ASN A 169 -13.55 19.50 8.86
CA ASN A 169 -12.28 20.19 8.59
C ASN A 169 -11.17 19.65 9.49
N VAL A 170 -10.01 19.35 8.93
CA VAL A 170 -8.84 18.94 9.71
C VAL A 170 -8.26 20.15 10.43
N ILE A 171 -8.35 20.15 11.77
CA ILE A 171 -8.00 21.28 12.63
C ILE A 171 -6.86 21.02 13.60
N THR A 172 -6.37 19.77 13.68
CA THR A 172 -5.26 19.39 14.57
C THR A 172 -4.18 18.63 13.80
N GLY A 173 -3.02 18.43 14.43
CA GLY A 173 -1.93 17.66 13.87
C GLY A 173 -1.16 18.39 12.77
N PRO A 174 -0.27 17.67 12.07
CA PRO A 174 0.65 18.28 11.10
C PRO A 174 -0.04 18.86 9.85
N PHE A 175 -1.25 18.42 9.56
CA PHE A 175 -2.04 18.85 8.40
C PHE A 175 -3.22 19.76 8.79
N ALA A 176 -3.19 20.33 10.00
CA ALA A 176 -4.18 21.30 10.44
C ALA A 176 -4.14 22.55 9.55
N TYR A 177 -5.31 23.01 9.14
CA TYR A 177 -5.48 24.21 8.30
C TYR A 177 -4.67 24.14 6.98
N TRP A 178 -4.50 22.95 6.44
CA TRP A 178 -3.85 22.70 5.16
C TRP A 178 -4.74 23.20 4.02
N SER A 179 -4.33 24.29 3.35
CA SER A 179 -5.08 24.85 2.23
C SER A 179 -5.16 23.85 1.06
N THR A 180 -6.21 23.92 0.28
CA THR A 180 -6.47 23.01 -0.84
C THR A 180 -6.62 23.77 -2.15
N ILE A 181 -6.42 23.10 -3.29
CA ILE A 181 -6.42 23.75 -4.62
C ILE A 181 -7.79 24.29 -5.03
N ASP A 182 -8.88 23.84 -4.41
CA ASP A 182 -10.23 24.36 -4.56
C ASP A 182 -10.50 25.63 -3.71
N GLY A 183 -9.47 26.15 -3.03
CA GLY A 183 -9.50 27.41 -2.28
C GLY A 183 -10.01 27.29 -0.83
N ARG A 184 -10.17 26.10 -0.28
CA ARG A 184 -10.48 25.92 1.15
C ARG A 184 -9.22 26.11 2.01
N ASN A 185 -9.42 26.48 3.26
CA ASN A 185 -8.33 26.68 4.23
C ASN A 185 -8.02 25.43 5.07
N ALA A 186 -8.72 24.32 4.83
CA ALA A 186 -8.51 23.05 5.52
C ALA A 186 -8.94 21.88 4.63
N ILE A 187 -8.28 20.75 4.81
CA ILE A 187 -8.71 19.46 4.27
C ILE A 187 -10.07 19.11 4.85
N LEU A 188 -10.99 18.61 4.03
CA LEU A 188 -12.27 18.09 4.43
C LEU A 188 -12.24 16.56 4.43
N ARG A 189 -12.73 15.93 5.49
CA ARG A 189 -12.95 14.48 5.61
C ARG A 189 -14.32 14.19 6.19
N ALA A 190 -14.89 13.03 5.82
CA ALA A 190 -16.17 12.53 6.30
C ALA A 190 -16.02 11.04 6.70
N LEU A 191 -15.12 10.79 7.66
CA LEU A 191 -14.65 9.45 8.02
C LEU A 191 -15.81 8.49 8.33
N GLY A 192 -15.88 7.38 7.62
CA GLY A 192 -16.82 6.30 7.86
C GLY A 192 -18.27 6.57 7.45
N GLU A 193 -18.56 7.68 6.76
CA GLU A 193 -19.91 7.95 6.28
C GLU A 193 -20.31 7.07 5.10
N LYS A 194 -19.34 6.72 4.25
CA LYS A 194 -19.52 5.87 3.06
C LYS A 194 -18.36 4.89 2.94
N GLY A 195 -18.48 3.93 2.04
CA GLY A 195 -17.37 3.03 1.70
C GLY A 195 -16.94 2.11 2.85
N LYS A 196 -15.73 1.59 2.74
CA LYS A 196 -15.10 0.69 3.74
C LYS A 196 -13.58 0.75 3.62
N LEU A 197 -12.87 0.38 4.68
CA LEU A 197 -11.43 0.12 4.65
C LEU A 197 -11.13 -1.27 4.06
N PHE A 198 -9.89 -1.52 3.65
CA PHE A 198 -9.44 -2.86 3.27
C PHE A 198 -9.59 -3.83 4.45
N THR A 199 -9.93 -5.06 4.12
CA THR A 199 -9.87 -6.22 5.02
C THR A 199 -8.76 -7.17 4.58
N GLU A 200 -8.31 -8.09 5.46
CA GLU A 200 -7.41 -9.18 5.04
C GLU A 200 -8.06 -10.07 3.98
N PHE A 201 -9.38 -10.17 3.99
CA PHE A 201 -10.11 -10.87 2.95
C PHE A 201 -9.97 -10.20 1.59
N ASP A 202 -10.15 -8.86 1.52
CA ASP A 202 -9.96 -8.12 0.27
C ASP A 202 -8.53 -8.34 -0.27
N LEU A 203 -7.51 -8.30 0.62
CA LEU A 203 -6.13 -8.55 0.22
C LEU A 203 -5.91 -9.99 -0.27
N ALA A 204 -6.43 -10.97 0.46
CA ALA A 204 -6.30 -12.37 0.07
C ALA A 204 -7.01 -12.65 -1.28
N ASP A 205 -8.17 -12.07 -1.49
CA ASP A 205 -8.91 -12.18 -2.77
C ASP A 205 -8.09 -11.56 -3.91
N ILE A 206 -7.65 -10.32 -3.76
CA ILE A 206 -6.83 -9.62 -4.75
C ILE A 206 -5.55 -10.42 -5.08
N LEU A 207 -4.81 -10.87 -4.08
CA LEU A 207 -3.56 -11.61 -4.26
C LEU A 207 -3.79 -13.04 -4.80
N SER A 208 -5.00 -13.58 -4.71
CA SER A 208 -5.37 -14.87 -5.28
C SER A 208 -5.68 -14.80 -6.78
N GLN A 209 -5.95 -13.61 -7.30
CA GLN A 209 -6.31 -13.42 -8.70
C GLN A 209 -5.13 -13.75 -9.62
N THR A 210 -5.45 -14.25 -10.82
CA THR A 210 -4.44 -14.70 -11.79
C THR A 210 -4.44 -13.86 -13.06
N SER A 211 -5.40 -12.98 -13.20
CA SER A 211 -5.62 -12.11 -14.34
C SER A 211 -5.72 -10.66 -13.85
N ILE A 212 -5.12 -9.76 -14.56
CA ILE A 212 -5.10 -8.35 -14.19
C ILE A 212 -6.47 -7.70 -14.37
N GLU A 213 -7.30 -8.20 -15.27
CA GLU A 213 -8.69 -7.77 -15.40
C GLU A 213 -9.48 -7.99 -14.11
N GLN A 214 -9.03 -8.92 -13.26
CA GLN A 214 -9.63 -9.21 -11.96
C GLN A 214 -9.17 -8.27 -10.86
N ILE A 215 -8.05 -7.56 -11.04
CA ILE A 215 -7.54 -6.59 -10.06
C ILE A 215 -7.72 -5.13 -10.51
N MET A 216 -8.13 -4.90 -11.75
CA MET A 216 -8.40 -3.57 -12.30
C MET A 216 -9.90 -3.35 -12.45
N ALA A 217 -10.34 -2.10 -12.27
CA ALA A 217 -11.69 -1.73 -12.59
C ALA A 217 -11.94 -1.92 -14.09
N TYR A 218 -13.06 -2.51 -14.41
CA TYR A 218 -13.50 -2.63 -15.78
C TYR A 218 -14.25 -1.37 -16.20
N THR A 219 -13.73 -0.67 -17.18
CA THR A 219 -14.30 0.58 -17.68
C THR A 219 -14.30 0.69 -19.17
N ALA A 220 -14.55 -0.41 -19.88
CA ALA A 220 -14.92 -0.27 -21.28
C ALA A 220 -16.23 0.50 -21.35
N PRO A 221 -16.34 1.57 -22.17
CA PRO A 221 -17.60 2.28 -22.39
C PRO A 221 -18.67 1.29 -22.86
N LEU A 222 -19.88 1.40 -22.30
CA LEU A 222 -21.04 0.56 -22.67
C LEU A 222 -21.37 0.64 -24.15
N ASP A 223 -21.06 1.77 -24.81
CA ASP A 223 -21.28 2.02 -26.23
C ASP A 223 -19.97 1.85 -27.01
N GLY A 224 -19.58 0.65 -27.36
CA GLY A 224 -18.43 0.40 -28.21
C GLY A 224 -17.47 -0.66 -27.72
N MET A 225 -17.90 -1.50 -26.79
CA MET A 225 -17.10 -2.64 -26.34
C MET A 225 -16.64 -3.47 -27.54
N PRO A 226 -15.35 -3.83 -27.64
CA PRO A 226 -14.90 -4.84 -28.56
C PRO A 226 -15.70 -6.11 -28.35
N ILE A 227 -16.19 -6.72 -29.43
CA ILE A 227 -16.89 -8.00 -29.39
C ILE A 227 -15.93 -9.01 -28.74
N GLY A 228 -16.31 -9.53 -27.58
CA GLY A 228 -15.49 -10.51 -26.86
C GLY A 228 -14.98 -10.10 -25.48
N CYS A 229 -15.35 -8.93 -24.96
CA CYS A 229 -15.06 -8.50 -23.58
C CYS A 229 -16.30 -8.65 -22.67
N PRO A 230 -16.52 -9.82 -22.05
CA PRO A 230 -17.78 -10.13 -21.38
C PRO A 230 -17.68 -10.09 -19.85
N PHE A 231 -16.69 -9.40 -19.26
CA PHE A 231 -16.53 -9.48 -17.81
C PHE A 231 -17.41 -8.43 -17.13
N PRO A 232 -18.32 -8.83 -16.23
CA PRO A 232 -18.99 -7.90 -15.35
C PRO A 232 -17.95 -7.22 -14.44
N PRO A 233 -18.18 -5.97 -14.00
CA PRO A 233 -17.25 -5.28 -13.09
C PRO A 233 -16.99 -6.12 -11.85
N ALA A 234 -15.73 -6.46 -11.60
CA ALA A 234 -15.32 -7.15 -10.38
C ALA A 234 -15.16 -6.10 -9.26
N PHE A 235 -16.23 -5.88 -8.50
CA PHE A 235 -16.21 -4.92 -7.38
C PHE A 235 -15.21 -5.28 -6.25
N THR A 236 -14.63 -6.48 -6.29
CA THR A 236 -13.55 -6.94 -5.43
C THR A 236 -12.17 -6.60 -6.00
N ALA A 237 -12.10 -6.09 -7.24
CA ALA A 237 -10.85 -5.66 -7.85
C ALA A 237 -10.13 -4.61 -6.99
N LEU A 238 -8.80 -4.59 -7.03
CA LEU A 238 -7.96 -3.69 -6.24
C LEU A 238 -8.37 -2.22 -6.42
N GLU A 239 -8.61 -1.79 -7.66
CA GLU A 239 -9.00 -0.42 -7.95
C GLU A 239 -10.35 -0.06 -7.31
N TYR A 240 -11.37 -0.93 -7.35
CA TYR A 240 -12.65 -0.69 -6.66
C TYR A 240 -12.51 -0.75 -5.15
N THR A 241 -11.77 -1.71 -4.62
CA THR A 241 -11.55 -1.83 -3.18
C THR A 241 -10.82 -0.62 -2.63
N HIS A 242 -9.82 -0.11 -3.36
CA HIS A 242 -9.15 1.17 -3.05
C HIS A 242 -10.13 2.34 -3.10
N SER A 243 -11.02 2.40 -4.09
CA SER A 243 -12.03 3.46 -4.19
C SER A 243 -12.99 3.47 -3.00
N PHE A 244 -13.31 2.31 -2.42
CA PHE A 244 -14.09 2.26 -1.17
C PHE A 244 -13.36 2.91 0.01
N VAL A 245 -12.02 2.86 0.05
CA VAL A 245 -11.24 3.58 1.07
C VAL A 245 -11.31 5.09 0.86
N HIS A 246 -11.24 5.56 -0.39
CA HIS A 246 -11.47 6.97 -0.72
C HIS A 246 -12.83 7.44 -0.22
N LEU A 247 -13.89 6.68 -0.49
CA LEU A 247 -15.25 6.97 0.01
C LEU A 247 -15.33 6.93 1.54
N TRP A 248 -14.57 6.03 2.19
CA TRP A 248 -14.55 5.92 3.65
C TRP A 248 -13.91 7.13 4.32
N ILE A 249 -12.85 7.68 3.73
CA ILE A 249 -12.23 8.91 4.21
C ILE A 249 -13.13 10.11 3.89
N GLY A 250 -13.79 10.10 2.72
CA GLY A 250 -14.73 11.12 2.29
C GLY A 250 -14.12 12.50 2.07
N GLY A 251 -14.95 13.51 1.99
CA GLY A 251 -14.53 14.89 1.78
C GLY A 251 -13.69 15.06 0.50
N HIS A 252 -12.47 15.60 0.60
CA HIS A 252 -11.59 15.75 -0.57
C HIS A 252 -11.16 14.40 -1.17
N MET A 253 -11.10 13.34 -0.36
CA MET A 253 -10.73 12.02 -0.86
C MET A 253 -11.82 11.35 -1.71
N GLU A 254 -13.08 11.78 -1.63
CA GLU A 254 -14.19 11.14 -2.37
C GLU A 254 -14.13 11.41 -3.89
N PRO A 255 -14.02 12.67 -4.40
CA PRO A 255 -13.89 12.91 -5.82
C PRO A 255 -12.42 12.73 -6.27
N PRO A 256 -12.17 11.89 -7.32
CA PRO A 256 -10.80 11.62 -7.77
C PRO A 256 -9.99 12.89 -8.04
N GLU A 257 -10.59 13.88 -8.68
CA GLU A 257 -9.95 15.17 -9.04
C GLU A 257 -9.54 16.03 -7.85
N GLN A 258 -9.98 15.70 -6.64
CA GLN A 258 -9.62 16.43 -5.41
C GLN A 258 -8.81 15.60 -4.42
N SER A 259 -8.73 14.29 -4.63
CA SER A 259 -8.25 13.36 -3.59
C SER A 259 -6.80 13.62 -3.17
N SER A 260 -5.94 14.06 -4.06
CA SER A 260 -4.53 14.37 -3.75
C SER A 260 -4.31 15.68 -2.96
N ASN A 261 -5.39 16.46 -2.67
CA ASN A 261 -5.32 17.55 -1.69
C ASN A 261 -4.99 17.04 -0.28
N ASP A 262 -5.46 15.83 0.05
CA ASP A 262 -5.22 15.22 1.35
C ASP A 262 -3.95 14.36 1.31
N PRO A 263 -2.95 14.64 2.18
CA PRO A 263 -1.73 13.84 2.23
C PRO A 263 -1.91 12.34 2.48
N ILE A 264 -3.05 11.92 3.02
CA ILE A 264 -3.39 10.50 3.20
C ILE A 264 -3.46 9.75 1.85
N PHE A 265 -3.76 10.45 0.76
CA PHE A 265 -3.75 9.95 -0.61
C PHE A 265 -2.45 9.20 -0.93
N TYR A 266 -1.31 9.82 -0.66
CA TYR A 266 -0.01 9.23 -0.99
C TYR A 266 0.29 7.97 -0.17
N GLY A 267 -0.13 7.93 1.10
CA GLY A 267 -0.01 6.75 1.95
C GLY A 267 -0.90 5.59 1.49
N LEU A 268 -2.13 5.89 1.09
CA LEU A 268 -3.08 4.91 0.55
C LEU A 268 -2.56 4.34 -0.77
N HIS A 269 -2.16 5.19 -1.73
CA HIS A 269 -1.66 4.73 -3.02
C HIS A 269 -0.32 4.00 -2.92
N ALA A 270 0.53 4.35 -1.94
CA ALA A 270 1.72 3.57 -1.63
C ALA A 270 1.37 2.16 -1.09
N PHE A 271 0.26 2.00 -0.36
CA PHE A 271 -0.24 0.70 0.04
C PHE A 271 -0.80 -0.10 -1.15
N VAL A 272 -1.52 0.56 -2.06
CA VAL A 272 -1.98 -0.04 -3.32
C VAL A 272 -0.79 -0.51 -4.17
N ASP A 273 0.26 0.29 -4.29
CA ASP A 273 1.49 -0.06 -5.02
C ASP A 273 2.24 -1.23 -4.36
N LEU A 274 2.26 -1.32 -3.01
CA LEU A 274 2.78 -2.48 -2.29
C LEU A 274 2.00 -3.76 -2.62
N ILE A 275 0.65 -3.70 -2.65
CA ILE A 275 -0.18 -4.85 -3.01
C ILE A 275 0.12 -5.28 -4.44
N TRP A 276 0.27 -4.33 -5.36
CA TRP A 276 0.60 -4.60 -6.75
C TRP A 276 2.01 -5.17 -6.94
N GLU A 277 3.01 -4.74 -6.16
CA GLU A 277 4.38 -5.27 -6.25
C GLU A 277 4.45 -6.78 -5.98
N ILE A 278 3.50 -7.30 -5.24
CA ILE A 278 3.35 -8.73 -5.00
C ILE A 278 2.73 -9.45 -6.22
N TYR A 279 2.20 -8.69 -7.18
CA TYR A 279 1.48 -9.16 -8.35
C TYR A 279 2.08 -8.57 -9.65
N SER A 280 2.46 -9.40 -10.62
CA SER A 280 3.05 -8.92 -11.89
C SER A 280 2.44 -9.64 -13.09
N GLN A 281 1.86 -8.90 -14.07
CA GLN A 281 1.56 -9.41 -15.44
C GLN A 281 1.14 -8.34 -16.47
N ASP A 282 1.23 -8.71 -17.80
CA ASP A 282 0.91 -7.92 -19.01
C ASP A 282 -0.56 -7.97 -19.39
N ILE A 283 -1.08 -6.85 -20.00
CA ILE A 283 -2.50 -6.73 -20.35
C ILE A 283 -2.75 -5.93 -21.59
N GLU A 284 -3.78 -6.31 -22.39
CA GLU A 284 -4.21 -5.40 -23.46
C GLU A 284 -5.59 -5.58 -24.11
N GLN A 285 -6.56 -6.35 -23.64
CA GLN A 285 -7.66 -6.69 -24.57
C GLN A 285 -9.03 -6.02 -24.37
N CYS A 286 -9.33 -5.40 -23.24
CA CYS A 286 -10.69 -4.92 -22.95
C CYS A 286 -10.75 -3.53 -22.29
N ALA A 287 -9.75 -2.69 -22.50
CA ALA A 287 -9.67 -1.36 -21.90
C ALA A 287 -9.95 -0.26 -22.93
N ASP A 288 -10.30 0.93 -22.43
CA ASP A 288 -10.27 2.16 -23.20
C ASP A 288 -8.86 2.35 -23.80
N PRO A 289 -8.73 2.84 -25.05
CA PRO A 289 -7.43 3.06 -25.70
C PRO A 289 -6.42 3.87 -24.88
N GLN A 290 -6.86 4.72 -23.96
CA GLN A 290 -5.99 5.48 -23.05
C GLN A 290 -5.27 4.60 -22.03
N HIS A 291 -5.77 3.39 -21.79
CA HIS A 291 -5.18 2.41 -20.88
C HIS A 291 -4.23 1.43 -21.57
N PHE A 292 -4.15 1.44 -22.89
CA PHE A 292 -3.25 0.55 -23.61
C PHE A 292 -1.79 0.78 -23.22
N SER A 293 -0.99 -0.26 -23.25
CA SER A 293 0.43 -0.22 -22.85
C SER A 293 1.25 0.84 -23.58
N TYR A 294 0.95 1.09 -24.85
CA TYR A 294 1.59 2.09 -25.69
C TYR A 294 0.97 3.48 -25.61
N ALA A 295 -0.16 3.64 -24.91
CA ALA A 295 -0.80 4.95 -24.76
C ALA A 295 0.04 5.88 -23.86
N THR A 296 0.01 7.17 -24.18
CA THR A 296 0.75 8.19 -23.41
C THR A 296 0.19 8.31 -21.99
N MET A 297 1.05 8.20 -21.02
CA MET A 297 0.75 8.39 -19.59
C MET A 297 0.73 9.90 -19.27
N ARG A 298 -0.37 10.58 -19.61
CA ARG A 298 -0.49 12.04 -19.36
C ARG A 298 -0.59 12.33 -17.85
N PRO A 299 0.00 13.44 -17.36
CA PRO A 299 0.76 14.46 -18.10
C PRO A 299 2.23 14.06 -18.34
N PHE A 300 2.65 12.88 -17.96
CA PHE A 300 4.02 12.42 -18.01
C PHE A 300 4.42 12.06 -19.45
N ASN A 301 5.67 12.31 -19.79
CA ASN A 301 6.27 11.95 -21.08
C ASN A 301 6.65 10.47 -21.14
N LEU A 302 5.76 9.59 -20.71
CA LEU A 302 5.91 8.15 -20.66
C LEU A 302 4.74 7.48 -21.39
N ILE A 303 4.88 6.21 -21.65
CA ILE A 303 3.75 5.34 -22.01
C ILE A 303 3.41 4.42 -20.82
N ASN A 304 2.19 3.90 -20.78
CA ASN A 304 1.71 3.11 -19.65
C ASN A 304 2.63 1.91 -19.33
N ARG A 305 3.21 1.28 -20.36
CA ARG A 305 4.16 0.18 -20.21
C ARG A 305 5.41 0.56 -19.40
N ASP A 306 5.85 1.80 -19.45
CA ASP A 306 7.03 2.23 -18.70
C ASP A 306 6.78 2.12 -17.18
N GLY A 307 5.54 2.38 -16.72
CA GLY A 307 5.15 2.23 -15.33
C GLY A 307 5.07 0.78 -14.85
N LEU A 308 5.03 -0.19 -15.77
CA LEU A 308 5.07 -1.63 -15.44
C LEU A 308 6.49 -2.15 -15.18
N SER A 309 7.51 -1.32 -15.35
CA SER A 309 8.92 -1.72 -15.25
C SER A 309 9.30 -2.09 -13.81
N ASN A 310 9.96 -3.23 -13.63
CA ASN A 310 10.57 -3.64 -12.37
C ASN A 310 11.71 -2.71 -11.90
N LEU A 311 12.20 -1.81 -12.77
CA LEU A 311 13.24 -0.85 -12.42
C LEU A 311 12.84 0.08 -11.26
N TYR A 312 11.53 0.28 -11.03
CA TYR A 312 11.06 1.05 -9.88
C TYR A 312 11.48 0.39 -8.57
N THR A 313 11.23 -0.89 -8.40
CA THR A 313 11.50 -1.64 -7.18
C THR A 313 12.90 -2.25 -7.14
N ASP A 314 13.53 -2.46 -8.29
CA ASP A 314 14.92 -2.91 -8.36
C ASP A 314 15.93 -1.81 -8.02
N GLN A 315 15.62 -0.53 -8.36
CA GLN A 315 16.60 0.55 -8.31
C GLN A 315 16.20 1.77 -7.47
N MET A 316 14.91 2.00 -7.25
CA MET A 316 14.45 3.25 -6.63
C MET A 316 13.92 3.08 -5.23
N TYR A 317 13.05 2.10 -5.01
CA TYR A 317 12.46 1.87 -3.70
C TYR A 317 12.13 0.39 -3.46
N ARG A 318 11.99 0.05 -2.20
CA ARG A 318 11.44 -1.23 -1.74
C ARG A 318 10.49 -0.98 -0.60
N TYR A 319 9.56 -1.89 -0.43
CA TYR A 319 8.63 -1.86 0.69
C TYR A 319 9.13 -2.68 1.86
N ALA A 320 9.04 -2.12 3.08
CA ALA A 320 9.07 -2.90 4.29
C ALA A 320 7.84 -3.80 4.34
N PRO A 321 7.96 -5.03 4.87
CA PRO A 321 6.81 -5.89 5.07
C PRO A 321 5.78 -5.21 5.97
N ARG A 322 4.52 -5.58 5.81
CA ARG A 322 3.45 -5.19 6.73
C ARG A 322 3.81 -5.62 8.15
N PRO A 323 3.53 -4.79 9.17
CA PRO A 323 3.75 -5.19 10.57
C PRO A 323 3.03 -6.49 10.89
N GLY A 324 3.73 -7.39 11.54
CA GLY A 324 3.20 -8.68 11.97
C GLY A 324 3.65 -9.02 13.38
N CYS A 325 2.89 -9.88 14.06
CA CYS A 325 3.24 -10.41 15.36
C CYS A 325 2.85 -11.90 15.48
N SER A 326 3.32 -12.56 16.50
CA SER A 326 3.00 -13.97 16.77
C SER A 326 2.88 -14.20 18.28
N THR A 327 2.47 -15.41 18.66
CA THR A 327 2.46 -15.81 20.08
C THR A 327 3.86 -15.80 20.71
N GLU A 328 4.90 -16.06 19.90
CA GLU A 328 6.30 -16.03 20.35
C GLU A 328 6.87 -14.62 20.36
N ILE A 329 6.37 -13.74 19.50
CA ILE A 329 6.76 -12.33 19.40
C ILE A 329 5.48 -11.48 19.47
N PRO A 330 4.91 -11.30 20.67
CA PRO A 330 3.61 -10.63 20.85
C PRO A 330 3.72 -9.09 20.79
N THR A 331 4.53 -8.59 19.87
CA THR A 331 4.71 -7.14 19.65
C THR A 331 4.77 -6.82 18.17
N CYS A 332 4.20 -5.69 17.80
CA CYS A 332 4.26 -5.17 16.42
C CYS A 332 5.47 -4.27 16.15
N GLY A 333 6.33 -4.06 17.12
CA GLY A 333 7.55 -3.24 16.97
C GLY A 333 7.29 -1.74 16.85
N SER A 334 6.11 -1.27 17.23
CA SER A 334 5.71 0.14 17.18
C SER A 334 4.91 0.52 18.43
N PRO A 335 5.11 1.71 19.00
CA PRO A 335 4.28 2.20 20.11
C PRO A 335 2.84 2.56 19.70
N TYR A 336 2.56 2.60 18.40
CA TYR A 336 1.27 2.97 17.81
C TYR A 336 0.45 1.76 17.37
N LEU A 337 1.00 0.55 17.53
CA LEU A 337 0.37 -0.71 17.21
C LEU A 337 0.36 -1.62 18.44
N PHE A 338 -0.59 -2.54 18.48
CA PHE A 338 -0.58 -3.64 19.45
C PHE A 338 -0.84 -4.96 18.74
N CYS A 339 -0.36 -6.06 19.33
CA CYS A 339 -0.60 -7.39 18.81
C CYS A 339 -1.89 -7.93 19.41
N ASP A 340 -2.89 -8.19 18.59
CA ASP A 340 -4.07 -8.93 19.00
C ASP A 340 -3.81 -10.42 18.83
N LEU A 341 -3.72 -11.12 19.94
CA LEU A 341 -3.47 -12.56 19.98
C LEU A 341 -4.75 -13.41 19.90
N ARG A 342 -5.91 -12.78 19.82
CA ARG A 342 -7.18 -13.50 19.73
C ARG A 342 -7.35 -14.02 18.29
N GLY A 343 -7.52 -15.32 18.15
CA GLY A 343 -7.54 -15.99 16.85
C GLY A 343 -6.12 -16.11 16.27
N ALA A 344 -5.91 -15.64 15.04
CA ALA A 344 -4.57 -15.51 14.49
C ALA A 344 -3.92 -14.21 14.99
N PRO A 345 -2.70 -14.27 15.51
CA PRO A 345 -1.98 -13.07 15.90
C PRO A 345 -1.84 -12.09 14.73
N HIS A 346 -2.21 -10.84 14.95
CA HIS A 346 -2.10 -9.77 13.95
C HIS A 346 -1.91 -8.41 14.61
N CYS A 347 -1.34 -7.49 13.86
CA CYS A 347 -1.12 -6.13 14.33
C CYS A 347 -2.35 -5.26 14.08
N VAL A 348 -2.72 -4.49 15.10
CA VAL A 348 -3.87 -3.59 15.10
C VAL A 348 -3.42 -2.20 15.49
N SER A 349 -4.03 -1.18 14.91
CA SER A 349 -3.80 0.22 15.29
C SER A 349 -4.22 0.45 16.73
N LYS A 350 -3.46 1.25 17.49
CA LYS A 350 -3.94 1.72 18.79
C LYS A 350 -5.04 2.74 18.63
N ILE A 351 -5.87 2.82 19.64
CA ILE A 351 -7.03 3.71 19.75
C ILE A 351 -6.59 4.99 20.48
N LYS A 352 -6.97 6.15 19.98
CA LYS A 352 -6.76 7.43 20.64
C LYS A 352 -7.58 7.53 21.92
N LEU A 353 -7.18 8.41 22.86
CA LEU A 353 -7.92 8.66 24.09
C LEU A 353 -9.35 9.15 23.77
N GLY A 354 -10.32 8.66 24.54
CA GLY A 354 -11.74 8.90 24.31
C GLY A 354 -12.40 7.98 23.28
N GLY A 355 -11.61 7.27 22.47
CA GLY A 355 -12.10 6.35 21.43
C GLY A 355 -12.75 5.08 21.98
N VAL A 356 -13.54 4.42 21.13
CA VAL A 356 -14.25 3.17 21.48
C VAL A 356 -13.29 2.01 21.47
N CYS A 357 -13.17 1.31 22.59
CA CYS A 357 -12.32 0.12 22.75
C CYS A 357 -13.10 -1.12 23.22
N MET A 358 -14.41 -1.12 23.04
CA MET A 358 -15.27 -2.25 23.43
C MET A 358 -14.79 -3.55 22.76
N GLY A 359 -14.60 -4.60 23.57
CA GLY A 359 -14.06 -5.88 23.10
C GLY A 359 -12.53 -5.94 23.11
N PHE A 360 -11.83 -4.86 23.45
CA PHE A 360 -10.37 -4.83 23.63
C PHE A 360 -9.96 -4.58 25.09
N GLU A 361 -10.89 -4.79 26.04
CA GLU A 361 -10.61 -4.67 27.47
C GLU A 361 -9.47 -5.63 27.88
N GLY A 362 -8.53 -5.10 28.64
CA GLY A 362 -7.35 -5.86 29.09
C GLY A 362 -6.23 -5.99 28.06
N LEU A 363 -6.40 -5.50 26.84
CA LEU A 363 -5.35 -5.44 25.82
C LEU A 363 -4.67 -4.06 25.84
N ASP A 364 -3.46 -3.99 25.28
CA ASP A 364 -2.71 -2.74 25.07
C ASP A 364 -3.24 -1.94 23.85
N ALA A 365 -4.58 -1.84 23.76
CA ALA A 365 -5.25 -1.26 22.60
C ALA A 365 -5.31 0.28 22.63
N CYS A 366 -5.21 0.91 23.83
CA CYS A 366 -5.33 2.36 23.99
C CYS A 366 -3.94 3.01 23.97
N PHE A 367 -3.76 4.04 23.12
CA PHE A 367 -2.52 4.81 23.13
C PHE A 367 -2.46 5.70 24.39
N ASN A 368 -1.40 5.52 25.21
CA ASN A 368 -1.22 6.20 26.49
C ASN A 368 -2.42 6.09 27.45
N GLY A 369 -3.12 4.96 27.42
CA GLY A 369 -4.32 4.75 28.21
C GLY A 369 -4.70 3.30 28.40
N ILE A 370 -5.82 3.08 29.07
CA ILE A 370 -6.43 1.77 29.30
C ILE A 370 -7.90 1.78 28.82
N CYS A 371 -8.39 0.59 28.43
CA CYS A 371 -9.79 0.42 28.05
C CYS A 371 -10.65 0.20 29.33
N VAL A 372 -11.53 1.14 29.64
CA VAL A 372 -12.46 1.03 30.76
C VAL A 372 -13.87 1.37 30.30
N ALA A 373 -14.82 0.50 30.57
CA ALA A 373 -16.21 0.65 30.16
C ALA A 373 -16.37 0.96 28.64
N GLY A 374 -15.56 0.31 27.81
CA GLY A 374 -15.59 0.45 26.34
C GLY A 374 -14.98 1.74 25.79
N ARG A 375 -14.29 2.54 26.63
CA ARG A 375 -13.61 3.78 26.21
C ARG A 375 -12.16 3.80 26.66
N CYS A 376 -11.28 4.33 25.80
CA CYS A 376 -9.90 4.61 26.15
C CYS A 376 -9.79 5.82 27.07
N ILE A 377 -9.33 5.62 28.30
CA ILE A 377 -9.10 6.69 29.27
C ILE A 377 -7.61 6.78 29.62
N PRO A 378 -7.10 7.95 30.06
CA PRO A 378 -5.70 8.03 30.50
C PRO A 378 -5.42 7.05 31.63
N GLY A 379 -4.30 6.34 31.54
CA GLY A 379 -3.86 5.36 32.53
C GLY A 379 -2.50 4.79 32.15
N ALA A 380 -1.83 4.16 33.12
CA ALA A 380 -0.62 3.40 32.78
C ALA A 380 -1.05 2.16 31.99
N THR A 381 -0.55 2.03 30.78
CA THR A 381 -0.67 0.76 30.04
C THR A 381 -0.11 -0.39 30.88
N PRO A 382 -0.73 -1.58 30.89
CA PRO A 382 -0.07 -2.77 31.38
C PRO A 382 1.31 -2.86 30.73
N ALA A 383 2.35 -3.09 31.55
CA ALA A 383 3.69 -3.28 31.00
C ALA A 383 3.60 -4.33 29.88
N PRO A 384 4.22 -4.09 28.70
CA PRO A 384 4.30 -5.13 27.69
C PRO A 384 4.83 -6.40 28.35
N PHE A 385 4.26 -7.54 28.02
CA PHE A 385 4.72 -8.83 28.51
C PHE A 385 6.19 -8.97 28.09
N GLU A 386 7.12 -8.64 29.00
CA GLU A 386 8.54 -8.93 28.80
C GLU A 386 8.70 -10.45 28.98
N PRO A 387 9.01 -11.20 27.92
CA PRO A 387 9.41 -12.58 28.12
C PRO A 387 10.70 -12.56 28.95
N GLU A 388 10.72 -13.26 30.08
CA GLU A 388 11.90 -13.42 30.93
C GLU A 388 13.10 -13.82 30.08
N THR A 389 13.94 -12.84 29.75
CA THR A 389 15.20 -13.07 29.04
C THR A 389 16.23 -13.66 29.98
N ARG A 390 16.22 -14.97 30.16
CA ARG A 390 17.46 -15.67 30.48
C ARG A 390 18.21 -15.93 29.19
N LEU A 391 19.08 -15.03 28.82
CA LEU A 391 20.06 -15.23 27.75
C LEU A 391 21.27 -15.97 28.29
N PRO A 392 21.64 -17.14 27.75
CA PRO A 392 23.03 -17.56 27.70
C PRO A 392 23.72 -16.86 26.54
N GLY A 393 24.92 -16.37 26.80
CA GLY A 393 25.65 -15.44 25.95
C GLY A 393 25.97 -15.88 24.53
N ARG A 394 26.20 -14.85 23.75
CA ARG A 394 26.87 -14.78 22.44
C ARG A 394 26.25 -15.61 21.30
N ILE A 395 25.56 -14.90 20.40
CA ILE A 395 25.85 -14.96 18.96
C ILE A 395 25.40 -13.62 18.34
N ARG A 396 26.36 -12.72 18.13
CA ARG A 396 26.20 -11.50 17.32
C ARG A 396 26.52 -11.92 15.90
N GLY A 397 25.53 -11.95 15.03
CA GLY A 397 25.79 -12.11 13.58
C GLY A 397 24.74 -12.83 12.74
N GLU A 398 23.87 -13.64 13.32
CA GLU A 398 22.90 -14.45 12.51
C GLU A 398 21.44 -13.98 12.60
N ILE A 399 21.11 -13.06 13.52
CA ILE A 399 19.71 -12.62 13.74
C ILE A 399 19.20 -11.74 12.59
N PHE A 400 20.08 -11.03 11.88
CA PHE A 400 19.68 -10.14 10.78
C PHE A 400 19.29 -10.88 9.48
N ARG A 401 19.68 -12.14 9.30
CA ARG A 401 19.32 -12.94 8.10
C ARG A 401 17.99 -13.68 8.21
N LEU A 402 17.48 -13.86 9.44
CA LEU A 402 16.22 -14.59 9.65
C LEU A 402 14.96 -13.71 9.62
N HIS A 403 15.11 -12.40 9.78
CA HIS A 403 13.95 -11.47 9.74
C HIS A 403 13.59 -10.96 8.33
N ALA A 404 14.50 -11.04 7.37
CA ALA A 404 14.22 -10.66 5.99
C ALA A 404 13.44 -11.72 5.18
N ALA A 405 13.20 -12.91 5.74
CA ALA A 405 12.57 -14.04 5.04
C ALA A 405 11.15 -14.38 5.55
N ARG A 406 10.57 -13.60 6.44
CA ARG A 406 9.16 -13.76 6.87
C ARG A 406 8.26 -12.66 6.32
N GLN A 407 8.46 -12.28 5.08
CA GLN A 407 7.46 -11.64 4.26
C GLN A 407 6.33 -12.64 4.05
N PHE A 408 5.08 -12.19 4.26
CA PHE A 408 3.86 -12.89 3.85
C PHE A 408 4.12 -14.36 3.54
N ASN A 409 4.53 -15.11 4.54
CA ASN A 409 4.72 -16.55 4.39
C ASN A 409 3.35 -17.21 4.54
N ASP A 410 2.38 -16.74 3.80
CA ASP A 410 1.26 -17.54 3.40
C ASP A 410 1.75 -18.54 2.36
N CYS A 411 2.61 -19.43 2.85
CA CYS A 411 3.09 -20.56 2.07
C CYS A 411 1.94 -21.55 1.89
N PHE A 412 0.93 -21.13 1.14
CA PHE A 412 -0.23 -21.94 0.81
C PHE A 412 -0.17 -22.44 -0.62
N ASN A 413 -0.62 -23.66 -0.82
CA ASN A 413 -1.06 -24.06 -2.14
C ASN A 413 -2.40 -23.38 -2.43
N LYS A 414 -2.56 -22.82 -3.62
CA LYS A 414 -3.78 -22.11 -4.02
C LYS A 414 -4.84 -23.01 -4.64
N ILE A 415 -4.47 -24.24 -5.00
CA ILE A 415 -5.34 -25.20 -5.69
C ILE A 415 -5.18 -26.59 -5.06
N PRO A 416 -6.27 -27.39 -4.94
CA PRO A 416 -6.23 -28.73 -4.35
C PRO A 416 -5.31 -29.73 -5.07
N CYS A 417 -4.92 -29.43 -6.31
CA CYS A 417 -4.14 -30.35 -7.16
C CYS A 417 -2.61 -30.25 -6.95
N CYS A 418 -2.14 -29.28 -6.20
CA CYS A 418 -0.71 -28.98 -6.08
C CYS A 418 0.16 -30.14 -5.61
N GLU A 419 -0.30 -30.91 -4.61
CA GLU A 419 0.45 -32.05 -4.10
C GLU A 419 0.53 -33.21 -5.10
N GLN A 420 -0.50 -33.38 -5.91
CA GLN A 420 -0.53 -34.37 -6.98
C GLN A 420 0.43 -33.97 -8.10
N TRP A 421 0.35 -32.74 -8.59
CA TRP A 421 1.23 -32.25 -9.65
C TRP A 421 2.70 -32.20 -9.23
N ALA A 422 2.97 -31.87 -7.97
CA ALA A 422 4.33 -31.93 -7.45
C ALA A 422 4.91 -33.37 -7.47
N LYS A 423 4.08 -34.39 -7.14
CA LYS A 423 4.46 -35.81 -7.24
C LYS A 423 4.63 -36.28 -8.69
N GLU A 424 3.90 -35.69 -9.61
CA GLU A 424 3.99 -35.96 -11.06
C GLU A 424 5.22 -35.29 -11.71
N GLY A 425 5.94 -34.43 -10.95
CA GLY A 425 7.18 -33.79 -11.42
C GLY A 425 6.98 -32.40 -12.01
N ASP A 426 5.78 -31.82 -11.92
CA ASP A 426 5.45 -30.54 -12.53
C ASP A 426 6.23 -29.38 -11.93
N CYS A 427 6.73 -29.48 -10.70
CA CYS A 427 7.66 -28.51 -10.13
C CYS A 427 8.91 -28.26 -10.98
N GLN A 428 9.27 -29.21 -11.86
CA GLN A 428 10.44 -29.10 -12.77
C GLN A 428 10.02 -28.82 -14.19
N THR A 429 8.87 -29.33 -14.64
CA THR A 429 8.39 -29.26 -16.01
C THR A 429 7.55 -28.02 -16.30
N ASP A 430 6.77 -27.56 -15.30
CA ASP A 430 5.95 -26.34 -15.36
C ASP A 430 6.26 -25.40 -14.19
N LYS A 431 7.50 -24.90 -14.18
CA LYS A 431 8.03 -24.10 -13.06
C LYS A 431 7.22 -22.85 -12.76
N LEU A 432 6.72 -22.16 -13.78
CA LEU A 432 6.02 -20.90 -13.62
C LEU A 432 4.67 -21.13 -12.97
N HIS A 433 3.88 -22.06 -13.47
CA HIS A 433 2.60 -22.40 -12.91
C HIS A 433 2.73 -22.93 -11.47
N MET A 434 3.66 -23.87 -11.26
CA MET A 434 3.87 -24.49 -9.97
C MET A 434 4.43 -23.51 -8.93
N ALA A 435 5.27 -22.56 -9.31
CA ALA A 435 5.74 -21.51 -8.40
C ALA A 435 4.60 -20.57 -7.97
N LYS A 436 3.68 -20.29 -8.88
CA LYS A 436 2.58 -19.36 -8.67
C LYS A 436 1.45 -19.96 -7.81
N PHE A 437 1.10 -21.21 -8.06
CA PHE A 437 -0.07 -21.84 -7.44
C PHE A 437 0.24 -22.89 -6.39
N CYS A 438 1.42 -23.48 -6.44
CA CYS A 438 1.79 -24.66 -5.68
C CYS A 438 3.10 -24.49 -4.90
N ALA A 439 3.37 -23.28 -4.43
CA ALA A 439 4.64 -22.92 -3.80
C ALA A 439 4.99 -23.82 -2.60
N ALA A 440 4.03 -24.19 -1.77
CA ALA A 440 4.21 -25.08 -0.64
C ALA A 440 4.54 -26.52 -1.10
N ALA A 441 3.82 -27.04 -2.09
CA ALA A 441 4.02 -28.41 -2.58
C ALA A 441 5.36 -28.58 -3.31
N CYS A 442 5.85 -27.52 -3.97
CA CYS A 442 7.16 -27.52 -4.64
C CYS A 442 8.34 -27.16 -3.70
N GLY A 443 8.08 -26.88 -2.43
CA GLY A 443 9.12 -26.49 -1.49
C GLY A 443 9.74 -25.11 -1.74
N ASN A 444 9.09 -24.28 -2.53
CA ASN A 444 9.52 -22.89 -2.81
C ASN A 444 9.37 -22.00 -1.56
N CYS A 445 8.55 -22.43 -0.61
CA CYS A 445 8.37 -21.82 0.69
C CYS A 445 8.10 -22.90 1.75
N ARG A 446 8.16 -22.54 3.03
CA ARG A 446 7.90 -23.47 4.13
C ARG A 446 6.57 -23.14 4.79
N PRO A 447 5.54 -24.01 4.68
CA PRO A 447 4.25 -23.77 5.30
C PRO A 447 4.35 -23.72 6.83
N SER A 448 3.57 -22.83 7.43
CA SER A 448 3.45 -22.71 8.90
C SER A 448 2.40 -23.67 9.49
N TYR A 449 1.68 -24.40 8.65
CA TYR A 449 0.65 -25.38 9.00
C TYR A 449 1.14 -26.81 8.76
N ASN A 450 0.43 -27.77 9.34
CA ASN A 450 0.71 -29.20 9.10
C ASN A 450 0.13 -29.63 7.75
N ALA A 451 0.98 -29.68 6.73
CA ALA A 451 0.59 -30.09 5.37
C ALA A 451 0.04 -31.52 5.28
N SER A 452 0.43 -32.40 6.21
CA SER A 452 -0.06 -33.80 6.25
C SER A 452 -1.49 -33.92 6.79
N ASN A 453 -2.04 -32.88 7.41
CA ASN A 453 -3.42 -32.88 7.86
C ASN A 453 -4.34 -32.31 6.76
N GLU A 454 -4.93 -33.19 5.99
CA GLU A 454 -5.82 -32.80 4.89
C GLU A 454 -7.21 -32.32 5.37
N CYS A 455 -7.60 -32.65 6.60
CA CYS A 455 -8.88 -32.24 7.17
C CYS A 455 -8.65 -31.17 8.25
N SER A 456 -8.21 -30.00 7.82
CA SER A 456 -7.99 -28.86 8.73
C SER A 456 -8.26 -27.54 7.98
N ASP A 457 -8.56 -26.53 8.77
CA ASP A 457 -8.49 -25.15 8.30
C ASP A 457 -7.05 -24.69 8.48
N ARG A 458 -6.37 -24.47 7.37
CA ARG A 458 -4.98 -24.03 7.33
C ARG A 458 -4.85 -22.52 7.43
N HIS A 459 -5.93 -21.80 7.11
CA HIS A 459 -6.01 -20.36 7.23
C HIS A 459 -6.99 -19.95 8.33
N VAL A 460 -6.65 -18.93 9.08
CA VAL A 460 -7.42 -18.49 10.25
C VAL A 460 -8.78 -17.91 9.93
N SER A 461 -8.91 -17.31 8.76
CA SER A 461 -10.17 -16.71 8.30
C SER A 461 -11.16 -17.72 7.71
N CYS A 462 -10.82 -19.03 7.67
CA CYS A 462 -11.68 -20.03 7.03
C CYS A 462 -13.13 -20.02 7.54
N LYS A 463 -13.34 -19.90 8.86
CA LYS A 463 -14.69 -19.84 9.44
C LYS A 463 -15.47 -18.57 9.07
N GLN A 464 -14.76 -17.48 8.86
CA GLN A 464 -15.38 -16.23 8.42
C GLN A 464 -15.75 -16.34 6.95
N TRP A 465 -14.83 -16.81 6.11
CA TRP A 465 -15.04 -16.97 4.68
C TRP A 465 -16.14 -18.00 4.36
N GLU A 466 -16.31 -19.01 5.20
CA GLU A 466 -17.44 -19.95 5.06
C GLU A 466 -18.78 -19.24 5.26
N LYS A 467 -18.88 -18.36 6.29
CA LYS A 467 -20.10 -17.54 6.52
C LYS A 467 -20.38 -16.56 5.38
N GLU A 468 -19.35 -16.14 4.67
CA GLU A 468 -19.41 -15.27 3.50
C GLU A 468 -19.59 -16.04 2.18
N GLU A 469 -19.97 -17.34 2.28
CA GLU A 469 -20.27 -18.24 1.18
C GLU A 469 -19.10 -18.50 0.21
N GLN A 470 -17.85 -18.22 0.62
CA GLN A 470 -16.65 -18.36 -0.22
C GLN A 470 -16.31 -19.81 -0.58
N CYS A 471 -16.86 -20.79 0.12
CA CYS A 471 -16.71 -22.20 -0.25
C CYS A 471 -17.25 -22.53 -1.65
N PHE A 472 -18.13 -21.70 -2.19
CA PHE A 472 -18.78 -21.88 -3.49
C PHE A 472 -18.54 -20.68 -4.42
N GLY A 473 -17.85 -19.66 -3.98
CA GLY A 473 -17.54 -18.44 -4.72
C GLY A 473 -16.27 -18.55 -5.58
N ASN A 474 -15.76 -17.39 -5.98
CA ASN A 474 -14.55 -17.28 -6.82
C ASN A 474 -13.30 -17.85 -6.15
N SER A 475 -13.26 -17.86 -4.82
CA SER A 475 -12.15 -18.41 -4.02
C SER A 475 -12.31 -19.90 -3.69
N SER A 476 -13.25 -20.60 -4.33
CA SER A 476 -13.60 -22.01 -4.02
C SER A 476 -12.40 -22.96 -4.08
N ASP A 477 -11.42 -22.71 -4.92
CA ASP A 477 -10.20 -23.53 -5.02
C ASP A 477 -9.28 -23.36 -3.81
N PHE A 478 -9.05 -22.11 -3.41
CA PHE A 478 -8.30 -21.82 -2.20
C PHE A 478 -9.00 -22.37 -0.96
N MET A 479 -10.33 -22.21 -0.89
CA MET A 479 -11.15 -22.73 0.19
C MET A 479 -11.12 -24.27 0.23
N ALA A 480 -11.18 -24.91 -0.93
CA ALA A 480 -11.11 -26.37 -1.05
C ALA A 480 -9.74 -26.94 -0.69
N GLU A 481 -8.65 -26.16 -0.82
CA GLU A 481 -7.31 -26.56 -0.40
C GLU A 481 -7.06 -26.27 1.07
N ASN A 482 -7.42 -25.07 1.56
CA ASN A 482 -6.92 -24.53 2.83
C ASN A 482 -8.01 -24.42 3.92
N CYS A 483 -9.31 -24.54 3.60
CA CYS A 483 -10.42 -24.34 4.54
C CYS A 483 -11.37 -25.56 4.59
N ARG A 484 -10.81 -26.74 4.55
CA ARG A 484 -11.57 -27.98 4.34
C ARG A 484 -12.55 -28.31 5.45
N THR A 485 -12.20 -27.97 6.71
CA THR A 485 -13.10 -28.17 7.85
C THR A 485 -14.30 -27.24 7.76
N SER A 486 -14.07 -25.96 7.59
CA SER A 486 -15.13 -24.94 7.47
C SER A 486 -16.04 -25.23 6.26
N CYS A 487 -15.48 -25.57 5.10
CA CYS A 487 -16.26 -25.89 3.89
C CYS A 487 -16.83 -27.33 3.87
N GLN A 488 -16.73 -28.09 4.94
CA GLN A 488 -17.25 -29.47 5.06
C GLN A 488 -16.76 -30.42 3.96
N LEU A 489 -15.50 -30.25 3.53
CA LEU A 489 -14.86 -31.02 2.46
C LEU A 489 -13.99 -32.17 2.96
N CYS A 490 -13.95 -32.43 4.28
CA CYS A 490 -13.11 -33.46 4.88
C CYS A 490 -13.40 -34.89 4.38
N GLY A 491 -14.63 -35.18 3.99
CA GLY A 491 -15.01 -36.47 3.42
C GLY A 491 -14.77 -36.62 1.92
N LYS A 492 -14.29 -35.58 1.22
CA LYS A 492 -14.06 -35.60 -0.22
C LYS A 492 -12.55 -35.58 -0.48
N PRO A 493 -11.95 -36.63 -1.06
CA PRO A 493 -10.53 -36.62 -1.36
C PRO A 493 -10.19 -35.57 -2.43
N LYS A 494 -9.06 -34.88 -2.28
CA LYS A 494 -8.61 -33.81 -3.18
C LYS A 494 -8.44 -34.27 -4.64
N ASN A 495 -7.99 -35.51 -4.84
CA ASN A 495 -7.80 -36.10 -6.18
C ASN A 495 -9.10 -36.14 -7.01
N MET A 496 -10.26 -36.29 -6.39
CA MET A 496 -11.54 -36.25 -7.11
C MET A 496 -11.86 -34.87 -7.71
N ILE A 497 -11.31 -33.83 -7.12
CA ILE A 497 -11.45 -32.44 -7.62
C ILE A 497 -10.47 -32.25 -8.80
N CYS A 498 -9.28 -32.86 -8.72
CA CYS A 498 -8.20 -32.72 -9.70
C CYS A 498 -8.45 -33.50 -11.00
N GLU A 499 -9.06 -34.68 -10.93
CA GLU A 499 -9.33 -35.49 -12.13
C GLU A 499 -10.23 -34.78 -13.13
N LYS A 500 -11.11 -33.90 -12.69
CA LYS A 500 -12.00 -33.10 -13.58
C LYS A 500 -11.25 -32.02 -14.35
N ARG A 501 -10.03 -31.63 -13.96
CA ARG A 501 -9.27 -30.52 -14.56
C ARG A 501 -8.14 -30.94 -15.50
N LYS A 502 -7.79 -32.22 -15.58
CA LYS A 502 -6.73 -32.75 -16.47
C LYS A 502 -6.95 -32.54 -17.98
N LYS A 503 -8.03 -31.87 -18.42
CA LYS A 503 -8.38 -31.73 -19.84
C LYS A 503 -8.59 -30.31 -20.35
N VAL A 504 -8.15 -29.32 -19.66
CA VAL A 504 -8.09 -27.95 -20.21
C VAL A 504 -6.62 -27.59 -20.31
N SER A 505 -6.02 -28.00 -21.39
CA SER A 505 -4.71 -27.46 -21.83
C SER A 505 -4.96 -26.03 -22.30
N PHE A 506 -4.28 -25.10 -21.66
CA PHE A 506 -4.15 -23.71 -22.10
C PHE A 506 -3.04 -23.58 -23.10
#